data_731fc9a854330b4844af8d4604b741c3
#
_entry.id   731fc9a854330b4844af8d4604b741c3
#
_cell.length_a   1.000
_cell.length_b   1.000
_cell.length_c   1.000
_cell.angle_alpha   90.00
_cell.angle_beta   90.00
_cell.angle_gamma   90.00
#
_symmetry.space_group_name_H-M   'P 1'
#
loop_
_entity.id
_entity.type
_entity.pdbx_description
1 polymer ?
#
loop_
_entity_poly.entity_id
_entity_poly.type
_entity_poly.pdbx_seq_one_letter_code
_entity_poly.pdbx_strand_id
1 'polypeptide(L)'
;MASVFLESIRDFMTTRRYAKRTIDTYQYWIKFYILYHAKKHPAQLAESEVEQFLSYLSNQRNVAIKTQATALNALVFLYRHIIQRPLSLEMNFNKSLVPPKLPVVLTREEMQRLLLA
;
A
#
# COMPACT_ATOMS: atom_id res chain seq x y z
N MET A 1 18.14 7.00 11.04
CA MET A 1 17.89 6.81 9.63
C MET A 1 16.80 5.81 9.38
N ALA A 2 16.03 6.04 8.33
CA ALA A 2 14.92 5.17 8.00
C ALA A 2 15.37 3.73 7.74
N SER A 3 16.63 3.54 7.36
CA SER A 3 17.16 2.23 7.01
C SER A 3 17.13 1.22 8.16
N VAL A 4 17.40 1.66 9.39
CA VAL A 4 17.41 0.75 10.53
C VAL A 4 16.00 0.23 10.80
N PHE A 5 15.01 1.12 10.73
CA PHE A 5 13.62 0.74 10.92
C PHE A 5 13.17 -0.20 9.80
N LEU A 6 13.53 0.13 8.56
CA LEU A 6 13.17 -0.71 7.41
C LEU A 6 13.84 -2.07 7.48
N GLU A 7 15.07 -2.14 7.94
CA GLU A 7 15.76 -3.41 8.11
C GLU A 7 15.07 -4.27 9.15
N SER A 8 14.59 -3.69 10.24
CA SER A 8 13.87 -4.46 11.25
C SER A 8 12.58 -5.04 10.68
N ILE A 9 11.90 -4.29 9.81
CA ILE A 9 10.70 -4.79 9.14
C ILE A 9 11.06 -5.94 8.19
N ARG A 10 12.14 -5.79 7.44
CA ARG A 10 12.60 -6.84 6.53
C ARG A 10 12.93 -8.12 7.31
N ASP A 11 13.61 -7.99 8.44
CA ASP A 11 13.94 -9.14 9.28
C ASP A 11 12.68 -9.81 9.81
N PHE A 12 11.71 -9.02 10.24
CA PHE A 12 10.43 -9.54 10.69
C PHE A 12 9.76 -10.38 9.59
N MET A 13 9.71 -9.83 8.39
CA MET A 13 9.06 -10.52 7.26
C MET A 13 9.84 -11.76 6.83
N THR A 14 11.17 -11.66 6.80
CA THR A 14 12.02 -12.79 6.44
C THR A 14 11.86 -13.93 7.43
N THR A 15 11.82 -13.62 8.70
CA THR A 15 11.64 -14.62 9.76
C THR A 15 10.32 -15.35 9.60
N ARG A 16 9.29 -14.65 9.13
CA ARG A 16 7.96 -15.23 8.91
C ARG A 16 7.78 -15.80 7.51
N ARG A 17 8.87 -15.89 6.76
CA ARG A 17 8.90 -16.52 5.43
C ARG A 17 8.00 -15.85 4.40
N TYR A 18 7.89 -14.53 4.45
CA TYR A 18 7.23 -13.80 3.39
C TYR A 18 8.03 -13.93 2.09
N ALA A 19 7.33 -13.95 0.96
CA ALA A 19 8.01 -13.99 -0.33
C ALA A 19 8.86 -12.73 -0.52
N LYS A 20 10.02 -12.90 -1.16
CA LYS A 20 10.92 -11.75 -1.38
C LYS A 20 10.22 -10.61 -2.10
N ARG A 21 9.41 -10.93 -3.11
CA ARG A 21 8.67 -9.91 -3.85
C ARG A 21 7.74 -9.11 -2.93
N THR A 22 7.07 -9.80 -2.02
CA THR A 22 6.19 -9.13 -1.05
C THR A 22 7.00 -8.23 -0.12
N ILE A 23 8.14 -8.73 0.36
CA ILE A 23 9.01 -7.94 1.23
C ILE A 23 9.45 -6.67 0.52
N ASP A 24 9.92 -6.79 -0.72
CA ASP A 24 10.40 -5.63 -1.48
C ASP A 24 9.28 -4.64 -1.75
N THR A 25 8.09 -5.13 -2.09
CA THR A 25 6.93 -4.28 -2.35
C THR A 25 6.52 -3.51 -1.11
N TYR A 26 6.43 -4.19 0.03
CA TYR A 26 6.04 -3.54 1.27
C TYR A 26 7.09 -2.54 1.74
N GLN A 27 8.38 -2.89 1.61
CA GLN A 27 9.47 -1.97 1.92
C GLN A 27 9.36 -0.69 1.09
N TYR A 28 9.06 -0.82 -0.19
CA TYR A 28 8.90 0.32 -1.08
C TYR A 28 7.79 1.25 -0.59
N TRP A 29 6.61 0.72 -0.30
CA TRP A 29 5.47 1.55 0.10
C TRP A 29 5.64 2.15 1.49
N ILE A 30 6.22 1.40 2.42
CA ILE A 30 6.48 1.91 3.76
C ILE A 30 7.49 3.05 3.70
N LYS A 31 8.55 2.88 2.91
CA LYS A 31 9.55 3.93 2.73
C LYS A 31 8.94 5.17 2.10
N PHE A 32 8.11 5.00 1.07
CA PHE A 32 7.44 6.11 0.41
C PHE A 32 6.55 6.87 1.39
N TYR A 33 5.80 6.14 2.18
CA TYR A 33 4.92 6.74 3.19
C TYR A 33 5.71 7.57 4.20
N ILE A 34 6.80 7.04 4.69
CA ILE A 34 7.66 7.76 5.63
C ILE A 34 8.22 9.04 5.01
N LEU A 35 8.69 8.95 3.77
CA LEU A 35 9.22 10.10 3.06
C LEU A 35 8.14 11.13 2.78
N TYR A 36 6.95 10.70 2.46
CA TYR A 36 5.83 11.60 2.20
C TYR A 36 5.51 12.45 3.44
N HIS A 37 5.66 11.88 4.62
CA HIS A 37 5.39 12.58 5.89
C HIS A 37 6.66 13.16 6.51
N ALA A 38 7.57 13.66 5.67
CA ALA A 38 8.77 14.37 6.10
C ALA A 38 9.65 13.52 7.05
N LYS A 39 9.73 12.23 6.77
CA LYS A 39 10.57 11.28 7.52
C LYS A 39 10.14 11.12 8.98
N LYS A 40 8.88 11.38 9.28
CA LYS A 40 8.37 11.10 10.62
C LYS A 40 8.25 9.60 10.83
N HIS A 41 8.51 9.17 12.06
CA HIS A 41 8.37 7.77 12.38
C HIS A 41 6.88 7.37 12.32
N PRO A 42 6.53 6.23 11.72
CA PRO A 42 5.14 5.82 11.60
C PRO A 42 4.39 5.73 12.93
N ALA A 43 5.08 5.49 14.03
CA ALA A 43 4.45 5.47 15.35
C ALA A 43 3.85 6.82 15.74
N GLN A 44 4.34 7.91 15.12
CA GLN A 44 3.82 9.26 15.36
C GLN A 44 2.70 9.63 14.40
N LEU A 45 2.37 8.73 13.48
CA LEU A 45 1.35 8.95 12.47
C LEU A 45 0.16 8.05 12.79
N ALA A 46 -0.99 8.38 12.22
CA ALA A 46 -2.21 7.65 12.48
C ALA A 46 -3.05 7.53 11.23
N GLU A 47 -4.32 7.14 11.39
CA GLU A 47 -5.23 6.94 10.28
C GLU A 47 -5.33 8.14 9.35
N SER A 48 -5.37 9.36 9.91
CA SER A 48 -5.50 10.53 9.06
C SER A 48 -4.30 10.70 8.14
N GLU A 49 -3.11 10.37 8.59
CA GLU A 49 -1.90 10.42 7.76
C GLU A 49 -1.91 9.33 6.68
N VAL A 50 -2.42 8.16 7.02
CA VAL A 50 -2.60 7.10 6.03
C VAL A 50 -3.61 7.54 4.97
N GLU A 51 -4.72 8.13 5.39
CA GLU A 51 -5.73 8.65 4.48
C GLU A 51 -5.15 9.72 3.54
N GLN A 52 -4.36 10.63 4.08
CA GLN A 52 -3.70 11.66 3.29
C GLN A 52 -2.80 11.06 2.23
N PHE A 53 -2.00 10.07 2.61
CA PHE A 53 -1.09 9.42 1.69
C PHE A 53 -1.83 8.69 0.58
N LEU A 54 -2.86 7.93 0.94
CA LEU A 54 -3.64 7.18 -0.05
C LEU A 54 -4.39 8.11 -1.00
N SER A 55 -4.93 9.21 -0.47
CA SER A 55 -5.58 10.22 -1.31
C SER A 55 -4.59 10.90 -2.24
N TYR A 56 -3.37 11.15 -1.75
CA TYR A 56 -2.31 11.69 -2.58
C TYR A 56 -2.00 10.76 -3.76
N LEU A 57 -1.90 9.46 -3.49
CA LEU A 57 -1.64 8.50 -4.56
C LEU A 57 -2.74 8.52 -5.62
N SER A 58 -3.98 8.64 -5.21
CA SER A 58 -5.11 8.69 -6.14
C SER A 58 -5.15 10.02 -6.90
N ASN A 59 -5.03 11.14 -6.17
CA ASN A 59 -5.28 12.46 -6.75
C ASN A 59 -4.09 13.02 -7.51
N GLN A 60 -2.87 12.80 -7.01
CA GLN A 60 -1.67 13.42 -7.57
C GLN A 60 -0.86 12.45 -8.44
N ARG A 61 -0.87 11.18 -8.11
CA ARG A 61 -0.07 10.19 -8.81
C ARG A 61 -0.89 9.30 -9.73
N ASN A 62 -2.22 9.38 -9.67
CA ASN A 62 -3.12 8.60 -10.52
C ASN A 62 -2.76 7.11 -10.55
N VAL A 63 -2.42 6.55 -9.41
CA VAL A 63 -2.10 5.13 -9.35
C VAL A 63 -3.33 4.28 -9.64
N ALA A 64 -3.11 3.08 -10.15
CA ALA A 64 -4.20 2.15 -10.40
C ALA A 64 -4.85 1.70 -9.09
N ILE A 65 -6.09 1.26 -9.17
CA ILE A 65 -6.85 0.77 -8.02
C ILE A 65 -6.07 -0.30 -7.27
N LYS A 66 -5.50 -1.24 -8.00
CA LYS A 66 -4.75 -2.33 -7.39
C LYS A 66 -3.48 -1.82 -6.69
N THR A 67 -2.83 -0.83 -7.28
CA THR A 67 -1.63 -0.23 -6.69
C THR A 67 -1.95 0.48 -5.38
N GLN A 68 -3.05 1.23 -5.34
CA GLN A 68 -3.48 1.88 -4.11
C GLN A 68 -3.81 0.84 -3.03
N ALA A 69 -4.47 -0.25 -3.42
CA ALA A 69 -4.78 -1.33 -2.50
C ALA A 69 -3.52 -1.99 -1.96
N THR A 70 -2.50 -2.18 -2.78
CA THR A 70 -1.23 -2.73 -2.36
C THR A 70 -0.55 -1.81 -1.35
N ALA A 71 -0.57 -0.50 -1.60
CA ALA A 71 -0.02 0.47 -0.66
C ALA A 71 -0.76 0.42 0.68
N LEU A 72 -2.09 0.36 0.64
CA LEU A 72 -2.89 0.24 1.85
C LEU A 72 -2.55 -1.03 2.61
N ASN A 73 -2.42 -2.16 1.92
CA ASN A 73 -2.07 -3.42 2.57
C ASN A 73 -0.71 -3.35 3.26
N ALA A 74 0.26 -2.69 2.63
CA ALA A 74 1.57 -2.50 3.23
C ALA A 74 1.48 -1.68 4.52
N LEU A 75 0.67 -0.62 4.52
CA LEU A 75 0.50 0.23 5.70
C LEU A 75 -0.30 -0.48 6.79
N VAL A 76 -1.32 -1.26 6.42
CA VAL A 76 -2.07 -2.06 7.38
C VAL A 76 -1.12 -3.06 8.06
N PHE A 77 -0.27 -3.72 7.27
CA PHE A 77 0.74 -4.63 7.81
C PHE A 77 1.66 -3.89 8.79
N LEU A 78 2.14 -2.72 8.40
CA LEU A 78 3.05 -1.94 9.22
C LEU A 78 2.45 -1.63 10.59
N TYR A 79 1.23 -1.09 10.61
CA TYR A 79 0.61 -0.68 11.86
C TYR A 79 0.15 -1.86 12.70
N ARG A 80 -0.27 -2.94 12.04
CA ARG A 80 -0.75 -4.11 12.78
C ARG A 80 0.39 -4.91 13.41
N HIS A 81 1.46 -5.15 12.67
CA HIS A 81 2.51 -6.08 13.09
C HIS A 81 3.75 -5.40 13.67
N ILE A 82 4.10 -4.23 13.16
CA ILE A 82 5.34 -3.56 13.56
C ILE A 82 5.07 -2.53 14.64
N ILE A 83 4.10 -1.66 14.40
CA ILE A 83 3.72 -0.61 15.37
C ILE A 83 2.82 -1.20 16.44
N GLN A 84 2.10 -2.27 16.12
CA GLN A 84 1.17 -2.95 17.03
C GLN A 84 0.02 -2.06 17.49
N ARG A 85 -0.44 -1.22 16.58
CA ARG A 85 -1.60 -0.37 16.77
C ARG A 85 -2.42 -0.43 15.49
N PRO A 86 -3.33 -1.43 15.36
CA PRO A 86 -4.07 -1.63 14.11
C PRO A 86 -4.83 -0.38 13.66
N LEU A 87 -4.86 -0.16 12.36
CA LEU A 87 -5.60 0.96 11.80
C LEU A 87 -7.10 0.71 11.91
N SER A 88 -7.85 1.82 12.04
CA SER A 88 -9.30 1.75 12.00
C SER A 88 -9.78 1.28 10.63
N LEU A 89 -10.84 0.47 10.61
CA LEU A 89 -11.45 0.03 9.35
C LEU A 89 -12.33 1.11 8.73
N GLU A 90 -12.55 2.21 9.43
CA GLU A 90 -13.43 3.27 8.98
C GLU A 90 -12.68 4.44 8.36
N MET A 91 -11.52 4.18 7.77
CA MET A 91 -10.76 5.23 7.10
C MET A 91 -11.49 5.72 5.85
N ASN A 92 -11.52 7.03 5.69
CA ASN A 92 -12.03 7.67 4.50
C ASN A 92 -10.89 8.27 3.71
N PHE A 93 -10.71 7.84 2.47
CA PHE A 93 -9.72 8.41 1.57
C PHE A 93 -10.25 8.35 0.15
N ASN A 94 -9.69 9.17 -0.71
CA ASN A 94 -10.09 9.17 -2.12
C ASN A 94 -9.56 7.91 -2.79
N LYS A 95 -10.46 7.03 -3.14
CA LYS A 95 -10.09 5.77 -3.80
C LYS A 95 -9.78 6.03 -5.26
N SER A 96 -8.77 5.34 -5.75
CA SER A 96 -8.42 5.40 -7.15
C SER A 96 -9.53 4.81 -7.99
N LEU A 97 -9.85 5.49 -9.10
CA LEU A 97 -10.77 4.98 -10.09
C LEU A 97 -10.03 4.49 -11.34
N VAL A 98 -8.71 4.56 -11.31
CA VAL A 98 -7.88 4.16 -12.45
C VAL A 98 -7.83 2.63 -12.51
N PRO A 99 -8.29 2.01 -13.60
CA PRO A 99 -8.21 0.55 -13.72
C PRO A 99 -6.77 0.09 -13.76
N PRO A 100 -6.49 -1.14 -13.29
CA PRO A 100 -5.15 -1.68 -13.37
C PRO A 100 -4.71 -1.82 -14.83
N LYS A 101 -3.42 -1.56 -15.06
CA LYS A 101 -2.84 -1.79 -16.37
C LYS A 101 -2.57 -3.28 -16.50
N LEU A 102 -3.55 -4.00 -17.00
CA LEU A 102 -3.35 -5.41 -17.25
C LEU A 102 -2.67 -5.59 -18.60
N PRO A 103 -1.70 -6.50 -18.68
CA PRO A 103 -1.28 -6.96 -20.00
C PRO A 103 -2.55 -7.47 -20.65
N VAL A 104 -2.80 -6.99 -21.84
CA VAL A 104 -4.06 -7.28 -22.50
C VAL A 104 -4.13 -8.76 -22.82
N VAL A 105 -4.82 -9.47 -21.98
CA VAL A 105 -5.04 -10.88 -22.18
C VAL A 105 -6.49 -11.13 -22.53
N LEU A 106 -7.36 -10.21 -22.18
CA LEU A 106 -8.78 -10.38 -22.45
C LEU A 106 -9.09 -9.96 -23.87
N THR A 107 -9.73 -10.85 -24.61
CA THR A 107 -10.29 -10.53 -25.91
C THR A 107 -11.53 -9.66 -25.70
N ARG A 108 -11.96 -9.01 -26.79
CA ARG A 108 -13.17 -8.22 -26.72
C ARG A 108 -14.37 -9.06 -26.28
N GLU A 109 -14.44 -10.28 -26.73
CA GLU A 109 -15.52 -11.19 -26.37
C GLU A 109 -15.50 -11.51 -24.88
N GLU A 110 -14.34 -11.75 -24.32
CA GLU A 110 -14.21 -12.04 -22.90
C GLU A 110 -14.61 -10.83 -22.07
N MET A 111 -14.23 -9.65 -22.51
CA MET A 111 -14.63 -8.43 -21.83
C MET A 111 -16.14 -8.25 -21.86
N GLN A 112 -16.78 -8.53 -23.00
CA GLN A 112 -18.22 -8.44 -23.11
C GLN A 112 -18.93 -9.41 -22.18
N ARG A 113 -18.41 -10.62 -22.05
CA ARG A 113 -18.97 -11.59 -21.12
C ARG A 113 -18.90 -11.10 -19.69
N LEU A 114 -17.76 -10.51 -19.31
CA LEU A 114 -17.60 -9.96 -17.98
C LEU A 114 -18.57 -8.83 -17.71
N LEU A 115 -18.86 -8.03 -18.74
CA LEU A 115 -19.79 -6.92 -18.61
C LEU A 115 -21.25 -7.38 -18.61
N LEU A 116 -21.54 -8.48 -19.28
CA LEU A 116 -22.89 -9.01 -19.39
C LEU A 116 -23.24 -10.02 -18.31
N ALA A 117 -22.23 -10.53 -17.64
CA ALA A 117 -22.42 -11.47 -16.54
C ALA A 117 -22.69 -10.73 -15.20
#